data_b832aa7ce30a4e85507ba546d19d8a92
#
_entry.id   b832aa7ce30a4e85507ba546d19d8a92
#
_cell.length_a   1.000
_cell.length_b   1.000
_cell.length_c   1.000
_cell.angle_alpha   90.00
_cell.angle_beta   90.00
_cell.angle_gamma   90.00
#
_symmetry.space_group_name_H-M   'P 1'
#
loop_
_entity.id
_entity.type
_entity.pdbx_description
1 polymer ?
#
loop_
_entity_poly.entity_id
_entity_poly.type
_entity_poly.pdbx_seq_one_letter_code
_entity_poly.pdbx_strand_id
1 'polypeptide(L)'
;IYPIETPIESDEFNTRQLGLQWEWHANYQDTFGFTSDLGYIRIYGHILSKDFVNFWEVPNLLLQKFPAEEFTVTAKLKVSAKADGQQSGLIVMGWDYGYLGVVKEGDKFILNQVVCKDAEQRSPETVTHLAELPVSRWFGAGLYPNYERDIYLQVKVTGGGICYFSYSLDGRKYTLAGVPFTARQGKWIGAKVGLFSTAPYGKERGWVDADWFRIDK
;
A
#
# COMPACT_ATOMS: atom_id res chain seq x y z
N ILE A 1 -12.83 35.65 -14.66
CA ILE A 1 -11.76 34.61 -14.62
C ILE A 1 -11.96 33.88 -13.32
N TYR A 2 -12.32 32.62 -13.39
CA TYR A 2 -12.42 31.76 -12.20
C TYR A 2 -11.01 31.29 -11.83
N PRO A 3 -10.63 31.25 -10.54
CA PRO A 3 -9.36 30.69 -10.15
C PRO A 3 -9.28 29.19 -10.56
N ILE A 4 -8.15 28.79 -11.07
CA ILE A 4 -7.87 27.37 -11.34
C ILE A 4 -7.56 26.74 -9.99
N GLU A 5 -8.41 25.83 -9.53
CA GLU A 5 -8.16 25.03 -8.34
C GLU A 5 -7.55 23.69 -8.74
N THR A 6 -6.42 23.35 -8.16
CA THR A 6 -5.80 22.03 -8.30
C THR A 6 -6.41 21.09 -7.26
N PRO A 7 -6.86 19.88 -7.63
CA PRO A 7 -7.31 18.90 -6.66
C PRO A 7 -6.24 18.62 -5.60
N ILE A 8 -6.68 18.39 -4.36
CA ILE A 8 -5.80 17.92 -3.29
C ILE A 8 -5.35 16.50 -3.63
N GLU A 9 -4.05 16.23 -3.51
CA GLU A 9 -3.44 14.95 -3.84
C GLU A 9 -2.74 14.34 -2.62
N SER A 10 -1.88 15.12 -1.97
CA SER A 10 -1.25 14.71 -0.70
C SER A 10 -2.27 14.70 0.44
N ASP A 11 -2.06 13.81 1.42
CA ASP A 11 -2.92 13.71 2.59
C ASP A 11 -2.08 13.44 3.85
N GLU A 12 -2.28 14.27 4.87
CA GLU A 12 -1.69 14.11 6.20
C GLU A 12 -2.64 13.35 7.15
N PHE A 13 -3.79 12.91 6.64
CA PHE A 13 -4.86 12.19 7.38
C PHE A 13 -5.28 12.85 8.70
N ASN A 14 -5.23 14.18 8.75
CA ASN A 14 -5.58 14.99 9.93
C ASN A 14 -7.09 15.27 10.05
N THR A 15 -7.90 14.74 9.15
CA THR A 15 -9.35 14.92 9.13
C THR A 15 -10.07 13.61 9.36
N ARG A 16 -11.28 13.67 9.91
CA ARG A 16 -12.11 12.47 10.17
C ARG A 16 -12.65 11.81 8.91
N GLN A 17 -12.57 12.47 7.78
CA GLN A 17 -13.06 11.96 6.50
C GLN A 17 -11.93 11.99 5.48
N LEU A 18 -11.87 10.95 4.67
CA LEU A 18 -10.99 10.93 3.51
C LEU A 18 -11.40 12.02 2.51
N GLY A 19 -10.40 12.66 1.91
CA GLY A 19 -10.61 13.60 0.83
C GLY A 19 -11.18 12.93 -0.43
N LEU A 20 -11.75 13.73 -1.33
CA LEU A 20 -12.39 13.26 -2.56
C LEU A 20 -11.42 12.62 -3.57
N GLN A 21 -10.11 12.79 -3.38
CA GLN A 21 -9.08 12.12 -4.18
C GLN A 21 -9.02 10.61 -3.95
N TRP A 22 -9.49 10.15 -2.79
CA TRP A 22 -9.42 8.76 -2.40
C TRP A 22 -10.63 7.95 -2.85
N GLU A 23 -10.37 6.74 -3.27
CA GLU A 23 -11.39 5.72 -3.58
C GLU A 23 -10.93 4.35 -3.10
N TRP A 24 -11.86 3.52 -2.68
CA TRP A 24 -11.60 2.10 -2.46
C TRP A 24 -11.72 1.32 -3.76
N HIS A 25 -10.93 0.27 -3.90
CA HIS A 25 -10.95 -0.56 -5.12
C HIS A 25 -12.31 -1.19 -5.40
N ALA A 26 -13.07 -1.50 -4.36
CA ALA A 26 -14.45 -1.96 -4.47
C ALA A 26 -15.36 -1.20 -3.49
N ASN A 27 -16.64 -1.56 -3.42
CA ASN A 27 -17.61 -0.91 -2.56
C ASN A 27 -17.12 -0.88 -1.11
N TYR A 28 -17.08 0.31 -0.53
CA TYR A 28 -16.63 0.56 0.82
C TYR A 28 -17.39 -0.28 1.86
N GLN A 29 -16.64 -0.75 2.85
CA GLN A 29 -17.17 -1.38 4.06
C GLN A 29 -16.48 -0.76 5.28
N ASP A 30 -17.22 -0.55 6.36
CA ASP A 30 -16.69 0.03 7.61
C ASP A 30 -15.51 -0.77 8.21
N THR A 31 -15.38 -2.03 7.79
CA THR A 31 -14.28 -2.91 8.20
C THR A 31 -12.96 -2.67 7.45
N PHE A 32 -12.93 -1.81 6.42
CA PHE A 32 -11.72 -1.55 5.65
C PHE A 32 -10.72 -0.68 6.40
N GLY A 33 -11.21 0.33 7.11
CA GLY A 33 -10.35 1.23 7.85
C GLY A 33 -11.08 2.47 8.36
N PHE A 34 -10.33 3.33 9.02
CA PHE A 34 -10.84 4.61 9.53
C PHE A 34 -9.72 5.64 9.63
N THR A 35 -10.06 6.91 9.52
CA THR A 35 -9.17 8.02 9.87
C THR A 35 -9.23 8.29 11.37
N SER A 36 -8.07 8.46 11.99
CA SER A 36 -7.93 8.70 13.42
C SER A 36 -7.83 10.20 13.72
N ASP A 37 -8.39 10.64 14.85
CA ASP A 37 -8.18 11.99 15.39
C ASP A 37 -6.70 12.26 15.76
N LEU A 38 -5.85 11.23 15.75
CA LEU A 38 -4.42 11.33 16.02
C LEU A 38 -3.58 11.60 14.76
N GLY A 39 -4.21 11.83 13.61
CA GLY A 39 -3.54 12.19 12.36
C GLY A 39 -2.93 10.99 11.63
N TYR A 40 -3.67 9.93 11.46
CA TYR A 40 -3.32 8.80 10.59
C TYR A 40 -4.58 8.12 10.06
N ILE A 41 -4.45 7.40 8.96
CA ILE A 41 -5.45 6.42 8.55
C ILE A 41 -4.99 5.01 8.92
N ARG A 42 -5.89 4.23 9.54
CA ARG A 42 -5.72 2.79 9.74
C ARG A 42 -6.45 2.01 8.67
N ILE A 43 -5.74 1.12 7.99
CA ILE A 43 -6.31 0.17 7.04
C ILE A 43 -6.13 -1.23 7.62
N TYR A 44 -7.24 -1.92 7.87
CA TYR A 44 -7.21 -3.29 8.36
C TYR A 44 -6.91 -4.28 7.24
N GLY A 45 -6.17 -5.34 7.58
CA GLY A 45 -5.87 -6.42 6.65
C GLY A 45 -7.15 -7.09 6.14
N HIS A 46 -7.41 -7.07 4.84
CA HIS A 46 -8.48 -7.87 4.24
C HIS A 46 -8.08 -9.35 4.30
N ILE A 47 -8.96 -10.20 4.84
CA ILE A 47 -8.72 -11.64 4.85
C ILE A 47 -8.94 -12.16 3.43
N LEU A 48 -7.85 -12.64 2.84
CA LEU A 48 -7.87 -13.20 1.49
C LEU A 48 -8.73 -14.46 1.42
N SER A 49 -9.36 -14.69 0.28
CA SER A 49 -10.14 -15.92 0.07
C SER A 49 -9.20 -17.15 0.03
N LYS A 50 -9.77 -18.35 0.24
CA LYS A 50 -9.01 -19.60 0.12
C LYS A 50 -8.43 -19.78 -1.28
N ASP A 51 -9.14 -19.28 -2.29
CA ASP A 51 -8.80 -19.41 -3.71
C ASP A 51 -8.20 -18.11 -4.27
N PHE A 52 -7.59 -17.29 -3.38
CA PHE A 52 -6.95 -16.03 -3.76
C PHE A 52 -5.86 -16.25 -4.81
N VAL A 53 -5.86 -15.40 -5.83
CA VAL A 53 -4.87 -15.43 -6.91
C VAL A 53 -4.05 -14.14 -6.95
N ASN A 54 -4.72 -12.98 -6.94
CA ASN A 54 -4.04 -11.70 -7.07
C ASN A 54 -4.90 -10.54 -6.51
N PHE A 55 -4.32 -9.33 -6.46
CA PHE A 55 -4.94 -8.16 -5.84
C PHE A 55 -6.11 -7.54 -6.63
N TRP A 56 -6.41 -8.02 -7.84
CA TRP A 56 -7.65 -7.63 -8.50
C TRP A 56 -8.90 -7.97 -7.67
N GLU A 57 -8.79 -8.99 -6.82
CA GLU A 57 -9.86 -9.45 -5.93
C GLU A 57 -9.88 -8.77 -4.55
N VAL A 58 -8.90 -7.91 -4.23
CA VAL A 58 -8.77 -7.27 -2.91
C VAL A 58 -9.54 -5.96 -2.85
N PRO A 59 -10.65 -5.88 -2.09
CA PRO A 59 -11.56 -4.73 -2.14
C PRO A 59 -11.06 -3.49 -1.40
N ASN A 60 -10.19 -3.65 -0.40
CA ASN A 60 -9.74 -2.59 0.51
C ASN A 60 -8.41 -1.94 0.08
N LEU A 61 -8.11 -1.89 -1.20
CA LEU A 61 -7.04 -1.02 -1.69
C LEU A 61 -7.54 0.43 -1.63
N LEU A 62 -6.83 1.28 -0.91
CA LEU A 62 -7.11 2.71 -0.83
C LEU A 62 -6.28 3.43 -1.89
N LEU A 63 -6.92 3.92 -2.93
CA LEU A 63 -6.27 4.35 -4.16
C LEU A 63 -6.65 5.78 -4.51
N GLN A 64 -5.77 6.45 -5.25
CA GLN A 64 -6.09 7.65 -6.01
C GLN A 64 -5.50 7.57 -7.42
N LYS A 65 -6.09 8.30 -8.36
CA LYS A 65 -5.63 8.34 -9.75
C LYS A 65 -4.25 8.96 -9.84
N PHE A 66 -3.47 8.58 -10.84
CA PHE A 66 -2.23 9.28 -11.15
C PHE A 66 -2.52 10.76 -11.37
N PRO A 67 -1.83 11.66 -10.64
CA PRO A 67 -2.10 13.10 -10.67
C PRO A 67 -1.43 13.81 -11.84
N ALA A 68 -0.41 13.18 -12.44
CA ALA A 68 0.40 13.72 -13.52
C ALA A 68 1.07 12.57 -14.29
N GLU A 69 1.75 12.91 -15.38
CA GLU A 69 2.57 11.96 -16.14
C GLU A 69 3.84 11.57 -15.38
N GLU A 70 4.42 12.53 -14.66
CA GLU A 70 5.61 12.32 -13.82
C GLU A 70 5.34 12.83 -12.40
N PHE A 71 5.61 12.02 -11.40
CA PHE A 71 5.44 12.37 -9.99
C PHE A 71 6.15 11.36 -9.08
N THR A 72 6.29 11.73 -7.84
CA THR A 72 6.80 10.85 -6.79
C THR A 72 5.78 10.75 -5.66
N VAL A 73 5.44 9.55 -5.26
CA VAL A 73 4.63 9.29 -4.06
C VAL A 73 5.54 8.79 -2.96
N THR A 74 5.38 9.32 -1.77
CA THR A 74 5.99 8.79 -0.56
C THR A 74 4.93 8.63 0.52
N ALA A 75 4.90 7.47 1.17
CA ALA A 75 4.02 7.19 2.29
C ALA A 75 4.84 6.80 3.53
N LYS A 76 4.51 7.36 4.68
CA LYS A 76 5.04 6.95 5.98
C LYS A 76 4.07 5.98 6.63
N LEU A 77 4.50 4.76 6.84
CA LEU A 77 3.69 3.65 7.28
C LEU A 77 4.21 3.06 8.59
N LYS A 78 3.28 2.66 9.46
CA LYS A 78 3.53 1.72 10.55
C LYS A 78 2.78 0.43 10.25
N VAL A 79 3.51 -0.60 9.88
CA VAL A 79 2.95 -1.94 9.64
C VAL A 79 2.86 -2.68 10.95
N SER A 80 1.68 -3.23 11.25
CA SER A 80 1.41 -4.01 12.46
C SER A 80 0.84 -5.37 12.08
N ALA A 81 1.48 -6.43 12.51
CA ALA A 81 1.12 -7.79 12.16
C ALA A 81 1.24 -8.75 13.35
N LYS A 82 0.43 -9.82 13.35
CA LYS A 82 0.44 -10.89 14.35
C LYS A 82 0.75 -12.25 13.72
N ALA A 83 0.20 -12.52 12.56
CA ALA A 83 0.30 -13.81 11.90
C ALA A 83 1.15 -13.73 10.62
N ASP A 84 1.84 -14.82 10.32
CA ASP A 84 2.64 -14.95 9.11
C ASP A 84 1.80 -14.77 7.85
N GLY A 85 2.39 -14.09 6.86
CA GLY A 85 1.76 -13.77 5.59
C GLY A 85 0.88 -12.51 5.62
N GLN A 86 0.66 -11.90 6.79
CA GLN A 86 0.06 -10.56 6.84
C GLN A 86 1.01 -9.57 6.17
N GLN A 87 0.47 -8.74 5.29
CA GLN A 87 1.27 -7.76 4.56
C GLN A 87 0.55 -6.43 4.35
N SER A 88 1.35 -5.38 4.24
CA SER A 88 0.86 -4.04 3.96
C SER A 88 1.88 -3.30 3.12
N GLY A 89 1.45 -2.33 2.32
CA GLY A 89 2.39 -1.61 1.48
C GLY A 89 1.82 -0.54 0.58
N LEU A 90 2.63 -0.17 -0.42
CA LEU A 90 2.36 0.83 -1.45
C LEU A 90 2.20 0.14 -2.80
N ILE A 91 1.08 0.39 -3.48
CA ILE A 91 0.70 -0.25 -4.74
C ILE A 91 0.47 0.75 -5.85
N VAL A 92 0.89 0.39 -7.06
CA VAL A 92 0.44 0.97 -8.33
C VAL A 92 -0.48 -0.02 -8.99
N MET A 93 -1.75 0.36 -9.22
CA MET A 93 -2.83 -0.53 -9.64
C MET A 93 -3.42 -0.12 -10.99
N GLY A 94 -3.54 -1.07 -11.87
CA GLY A 94 -4.22 -1.01 -13.16
C GLY A 94 -4.57 -2.43 -13.60
N TRP A 95 -4.68 -2.69 -14.89
CA TRP A 95 -4.78 -4.07 -15.39
C TRP A 95 -3.54 -4.90 -15.06
N ASP A 96 -2.38 -4.23 -15.04
CA ASP A 96 -1.18 -4.73 -14.42
C ASP A 96 -0.98 -3.96 -13.12
N TYR A 97 -0.37 -4.57 -12.12
CA TYR A 97 0.01 -3.88 -10.90
C TYR A 97 1.38 -4.28 -10.41
N GLY A 98 1.97 -3.37 -9.64
CA GLY A 98 3.20 -3.63 -8.90
C GLY A 98 3.13 -2.98 -7.53
N TYR A 99 3.71 -3.63 -6.51
CA TYR A 99 3.76 -3.07 -5.16
C TYR A 99 5.04 -3.42 -4.42
N LEU A 100 5.35 -2.61 -3.41
CA LEU A 100 6.21 -3.01 -2.30
C LEU A 100 5.33 -3.44 -1.13
N GLY A 101 5.51 -4.67 -0.68
CA GLY A 101 4.81 -5.25 0.47
C GLY A 101 5.76 -5.59 1.59
N VAL A 102 5.41 -5.17 2.80
CA VAL A 102 6.07 -5.56 4.06
C VAL A 102 5.30 -6.73 4.64
N VAL A 103 5.88 -7.91 4.57
CA VAL A 103 5.25 -9.19 4.92
C VAL A 103 5.82 -9.72 6.23
N LYS A 104 4.97 -10.16 7.16
CA LYS A 104 5.42 -10.83 8.37
C LYS A 104 5.76 -12.29 8.08
N GLU A 105 6.95 -12.71 8.47
CA GLU A 105 7.43 -14.10 8.41
C GLU A 105 8.21 -14.45 9.69
N GLY A 106 7.70 -15.41 10.45
CA GLY A 106 8.32 -15.81 11.71
C GLY A 106 8.44 -14.64 12.68
N ASP A 107 9.64 -14.25 13.01
CA ASP A 107 9.95 -13.15 13.94
C ASP A 107 10.49 -11.89 13.26
N LYS A 108 10.31 -11.77 11.95
CA LYS A 108 10.80 -10.67 11.11
C LYS A 108 9.76 -10.16 10.12
N PHE A 109 10.05 -9.04 9.52
CA PHE A 109 9.40 -8.58 8.31
C PHE A 109 10.31 -8.76 7.10
N ILE A 110 9.68 -9.05 5.98
CA ILE A 110 10.31 -9.17 4.67
C ILE A 110 9.75 -8.09 3.76
N LEU A 111 10.61 -7.38 3.08
CA LEU A 111 10.23 -6.47 2.01
C LEU A 111 10.26 -7.23 0.69
N ASN A 112 9.11 -7.28 0.02
CA ASN A 112 8.95 -7.89 -1.30
C ASN A 112 8.54 -6.84 -2.33
N GLN A 113 9.06 -6.97 -3.55
CA GLN A 113 8.42 -6.42 -4.74
C GLN A 113 7.55 -7.51 -5.36
N VAL A 114 6.31 -7.15 -5.69
CA VAL A 114 5.39 -8.04 -6.37
C VAL A 114 4.88 -7.36 -7.63
N VAL A 115 4.82 -8.11 -8.71
CA VAL A 115 4.29 -7.66 -10.00
C VAL A 115 3.29 -8.70 -10.51
N CYS A 116 2.15 -8.23 -11.01
CA CYS A 116 1.15 -9.03 -11.67
C CYS A 116 0.77 -8.38 -13.01
N LYS A 117 0.82 -9.14 -14.09
CA LYS A 117 0.37 -8.71 -15.40
C LYS A 117 -0.98 -9.36 -15.69
N ASP A 118 -1.86 -8.61 -16.38
CA ASP A 118 -3.21 -9.07 -16.72
C ASP A 118 -3.98 -9.61 -15.48
N ALA A 119 -3.99 -8.83 -14.42
CA ALA A 119 -4.56 -9.23 -13.12
C ALA A 119 -6.06 -9.58 -13.22
N GLU A 120 -6.84 -8.86 -14.05
CA GLU A 120 -8.26 -9.17 -14.30
C GLU A 120 -8.47 -10.60 -14.86
N GLN A 121 -7.46 -11.15 -15.53
CA GLN A 121 -7.50 -12.52 -16.08
C GLN A 121 -7.07 -13.59 -15.05
N ARG A 122 -6.98 -13.21 -13.76
CA ARG A 122 -6.52 -14.10 -12.67
C ARG A 122 -5.09 -14.61 -12.88
N SER A 123 -4.24 -13.82 -13.51
CA SER A 123 -2.82 -14.16 -13.66
C SER A 123 -2.13 -14.22 -12.30
N PRO A 124 -1.14 -15.11 -12.12
CA PRO A 124 -0.40 -15.21 -10.87
C PRO A 124 0.53 -14.02 -10.66
N GLU A 125 0.82 -13.74 -9.41
CA GLU A 125 1.83 -12.77 -9.00
C GLU A 125 3.26 -13.32 -9.17
N THR A 126 4.18 -12.42 -9.51
CA THR A 126 5.63 -12.67 -9.43
C THR A 126 6.17 -11.95 -8.22
N VAL A 127 6.70 -12.68 -7.26
CA VAL A 127 7.24 -12.17 -6.00
C VAL A 127 8.77 -12.15 -6.04
N THR A 128 9.37 -11.02 -5.73
CA THR A 128 10.82 -10.86 -5.58
C THR A 128 11.13 -10.42 -4.15
N HIS A 129 11.88 -11.23 -3.43
CA HIS A 129 12.37 -10.94 -2.10
C HIS A 129 13.51 -9.91 -2.17
N LEU A 130 13.40 -8.82 -1.44
CA LEU A 130 14.35 -7.70 -1.51
C LEU A 130 15.22 -7.57 -0.27
N ALA A 131 14.62 -7.61 0.92
CA ALA A 131 15.32 -7.37 2.18
C ALA A 131 14.58 -7.96 3.38
N GLU A 132 15.36 -8.31 4.41
CA GLU A 132 14.84 -8.53 5.75
C GLU A 132 14.84 -7.21 6.52
N LEU A 133 13.76 -6.92 7.22
CA LEU A 133 13.58 -5.68 7.97
C LEU A 133 13.60 -5.96 9.47
N PRO A 134 14.30 -5.14 10.27
CA PRO A 134 14.23 -5.24 11.72
C PRO A 134 12.80 -4.94 12.21
N VAL A 135 12.39 -5.60 13.29
CA VAL A 135 11.06 -5.45 13.89
C VAL A 135 11.14 -4.99 15.33
N SER A 136 10.12 -4.29 15.76
CA SER A 136 9.80 -4.09 17.17
C SER A 136 8.71 -5.08 17.56
N ARG A 137 8.81 -5.63 18.77
CA ARG A 137 7.80 -6.51 19.35
C ARG A 137 7.22 -5.87 20.58
N TRP A 138 5.91 -5.94 20.73
CA TRP A 138 5.26 -5.55 21.96
C TRP A 138 4.14 -6.53 22.31
N PHE A 139 3.87 -6.68 23.59
CA PHE A 139 2.81 -7.53 24.10
C PHE A 139 1.66 -6.62 24.54
N GLY A 140 0.52 -6.72 23.83
CA GLY A 140 -0.73 -6.11 24.29
C GLY A 140 -1.36 -6.91 25.43
N ALA A 141 -2.67 -6.80 25.59
CA ALA A 141 -3.43 -7.56 26.59
C ALA A 141 -3.49 -9.08 26.31
N GLY A 142 -2.87 -9.56 25.23
CA GLY A 142 -2.83 -10.99 24.83
C GLY A 142 -1.48 -11.67 25.04
N LEU A 143 -1.47 -12.99 24.94
CA LEU A 143 -0.28 -13.85 25.13
C LEU A 143 0.68 -13.83 23.91
N TYR A 144 0.25 -13.27 22.78
CA TYR A 144 1.02 -13.28 21.53
C TYR A 144 1.59 -11.88 21.23
N PRO A 145 2.84 -11.80 20.78
CA PRO A 145 3.45 -10.53 20.42
C PRO A 145 2.80 -9.93 19.17
N ASN A 146 2.66 -8.61 19.17
CA ASN A 146 2.47 -7.85 17.93
C ASN A 146 3.85 -7.47 17.39
N TYR A 147 3.98 -7.56 16.08
CA TYR A 147 5.19 -7.15 15.37
C TYR A 147 4.90 -5.84 14.64
N GLU A 148 5.78 -4.86 14.80
CA GLU A 148 5.62 -3.54 14.21
C GLU A 148 6.88 -3.08 13.51
N ARG A 149 6.68 -2.32 12.44
CA ARG A 149 7.74 -1.64 11.72
C ARG A 149 7.27 -0.32 11.13
N ASP A 150 7.99 0.74 11.47
CA ASP A 150 7.90 2.01 10.76
C ASP A 150 8.74 1.93 9.48
N ILE A 151 8.18 2.34 8.36
CA ILE A 151 8.84 2.32 7.06
C ILE A 151 8.30 3.44 6.17
N TYR A 152 9.15 3.97 5.33
CA TYR A 152 8.79 4.89 4.24
C TYR A 152 8.86 4.13 2.94
N LEU A 153 7.76 4.04 2.21
CA LEU A 153 7.68 3.46 0.89
C LEU A 153 7.48 4.57 -0.14
N GLN A 154 8.18 4.45 -1.25
CA GLN A 154 8.16 5.46 -2.29
C GLN A 154 8.03 4.80 -3.67
N VAL A 155 7.32 5.46 -4.57
CA VAL A 155 7.32 5.16 -6.00
C VAL A 155 7.50 6.46 -6.78
N LYS A 156 8.51 6.48 -7.65
CA LYS A 156 8.71 7.54 -8.65
C LYS A 156 8.16 7.04 -9.98
N VAL A 157 7.21 7.78 -10.53
CA VAL A 157 6.64 7.54 -11.85
C VAL A 157 7.25 8.52 -12.83
N THR A 158 7.74 8.02 -13.96
CA THR A 158 8.31 8.81 -15.06
C THR A 158 7.52 8.62 -16.34
N GLY A 159 7.84 9.38 -17.37
CA GLY A 159 7.17 9.32 -18.66
C GLY A 159 6.96 7.91 -19.18
N GLY A 160 5.79 7.62 -19.73
CA GLY A 160 5.38 6.27 -20.14
C GLY A 160 4.92 5.37 -19.00
N GLY A 161 4.71 5.90 -17.79
CA GLY A 161 4.22 5.16 -16.63
C GLY A 161 5.24 4.22 -16.01
N ILE A 162 6.54 4.49 -16.18
CA ILE A 162 7.60 3.66 -15.60
C ILE A 162 7.75 3.99 -14.12
N CYS A 163 7.55 2.99 -13.26
CA CYS A 163 7.54 3.10 -11.82
C CYS A 163 8.84 2.53 -11.23
N TYR A 164 9.54 3.35 -10.47
CA TYR A 164 10.72 2.98 -9.69
C TYR A 164 10.38 2.99 -8.22
N PHE A 165 10.37 1.83 -7.60
CA PHE A 165 10.10 1.71 -6.17
C PHE A 165 11.36 1.93 -5.35
N SER A 166 11.20 2.51 -4.17
CA SER A 166 12.26 2.62 -3.17
C SER A 166 11.68 2.59 -1.75
N TYR A 167 12.53 2.36 -0.77
CA TYR A 167 12.14 2.38 0.63
C TYR A 167 13.19 3.04 1.50
N SER A 168 12.77 3.50 2.67
CA SER A 168 13.66 4.06 3.69
C SER A 168 13.19 3.65 5.09
N LEU A 169 14.14 3.46 5.99
CA LEU A 169 13.88 3.16 7.41
C LEU A 169 13.94 4.41 8.30
N ASP A 170 14.48 5.50 7.80
CA ASP A 170 14.67 6.76 8.53
C ASP A 170 13.99 7.98 7.87
N GLY A 171 13.39 7.79 6.69
CA GLY A 171 12.74 8.84 5.91
C GLY A 171 13.71 9.82 5.23
N ARG A 172 15.02 9.55 5.27
CA ARG A 172 16.07 10.43 4.73
C ARG A 172 16.84 9.76 3.60
N LYS A 173 17.29 8.53 3.81
CA LYS A 173 18.05 7.76 2.82
C LYS A 173 17.15 6.69 2.21
N TYR A 174 16.86 6.82 0.92
CA TYR A 174 16.06 5.87 0.15
C TYR A 174 16.95 4.88 -0.59
N THR A 175 16.56 3.63 -0.57
CA THR A 175 17.21 2.53 -1.31
C THR A 175 16.27 2.10 -2.43
N LEU A 176 16.78 2.07 -3.66
CA LEU A 176 16.03 1.55 -4.80
C LEU A 176 15.67 0.08 -4.56
N ALA A 177 14.45 -0.30 -4.87
CA ALA A 177 13.88 -1.59 -4.52
C ALA A 177 13.34 -2.32 -5.75
N GLY A 178 13.93 -3.46 -6.06
CA GLY A 178 13.50 -4.32 -7.15
C GLY A 178 13.84 -3.79 -8.54
N VAL A 179 12.97 -4.13 -9.49
CA VAL A 179 13.11 -3.74 -10.91
C VAL A 179 12.02 -2.73 -11.31
N PRO A 180 12.26 -1.89 -12.33
CA PRO A 180 11.23 -1.00 -12.83
C PRO A 180 9.98 -1.78 -13.26
N PHE A 181 8.81 -1.22 -12.93
CA PHE A 181 7.50 -1.73 -13.32
C PHE A 181 6.83 -0.70 -14.24
N THR A 182 6.27 -1.12 -15.35
CA THR A 182 5.50 -0.21 -16.22
C THR A 182 4.02 -0.30 -15.87
N ALA A 183 3.48 0.80 -15.35
CA ALA A 183 2.06 0.92 -15.04
C ALA A 183 1.22 0.82 -16.32
N ARG A 184 0.07 0.17 -16.20
CA ARG A 184 -0.94 0.07 -17.25
C ARG A 184 -2.26 0.64 -16.74
N GLN A 185 -3.02 1.27 -17.59
CA GLN A 185 -4.34 1.80 -17.24
C GLN A 185 -5.24 0.71 -16.65
N GLY A 186 -6.17 1.11 -15.80
CA GLY A 186 -7.26 0.25 -15.34
C GLY A 186 -8.45 0.28 -16.29
N LYS A 187 -9.52 -0.42 -15.91
CA LYS A 187 -10.79 -0.42 -16.64
C LYS A 187 -11.45 0.96 -16.49
N TRP A 188 -11.70 1.64 -17.61
CA TRP A 188 -12.35 2.96 -17.71
C TRP A 188 -11.56 4.16 -17.18
N ILE A 189 -10.46 3.95 -16.50
CA ILE A 189 -9.64 5.00 -15.87
C ILE A 189 -8.15 4.69 -16.04
N GLY A 190 -7.30 5.69 -15.80
CA GLY A 190 -5.85 5.52 -15.77
C GLY A 190 -5.36 4.60 -14.65
N ALA A 191 -4.06 4.48 -14.51
CA ALA A 191 -3.47 3.82 -13.36
C ALA A 191 -3.73 4.61 -12.07
N LYS A 192 -3.70 3.90 -10.95
CA LYS A 192 -3.90 4.44 -9.60
C LYS A 192 -2.70 4.12 -8.72
N VAL A 193 -2.53 4.86 -7.66
CA VAL A 193 -1.50 4.62 -6.64
C VAL A 193 -2.14 4.68 -5.26
N GLY A 194 -1.68 3.87 -4.33
CA GLY A 194 -2.23 3.91 -2.99
C GLY A 194 -1.69 2.84 -2.05
N LEU A 195 -2.48 2.52 -1.04
CA LEU A 195 -2.10 1.71 0.10
C LEU A 195 -2.98 0.47 0.21
N PHE A 196 -2.43 -0.57 0.84
CA PHE A 196 -3.16 -1.80 1.10
C PHE A 196 -2.74 -2.48 2.40
N SER A 197 -3.61 -3.34 2.91
CA SER A 197 -3.31 -4.30 3.96
C SER A 197 -4.10 -5.57 3.72
N THR A 198 -3.46 -6.74 3.83
CA THR A 198 -4.07 -8.05 3.66
C THR A 198 -3.64 -9.04 4.73
N ALA A 199 -4.44 -10.08 4.93
CA ALA A 199 -4.13 -11.20 5.79
C ALA A 199 -4.48 -12.52 5.07
N PRO A 200 -3.71 -13.60 5.23
CA PRO A 200 -4.02 -14.89 4.64
C PRO A 200 -5.36 -15.46 5.14
N TYR A 201 -5.97 -16.33 4.35
CA TYR A 201 -7.15 -17.07 4.74
C TYR A 201 -6.97 -17.78 6.09
N GLY A 202 -7.95 -17.66 6.97
CA GLY A 202 -7.95 -18.32 8.27
C GLY A 202 -6.98 -17.73 9.30
N LYS A 203 -6.35 -16.59 9.02
CA LYS A 203 -5.47 -15.88 9.95
C LYS A 203 -6.14 -14.65 10.52
N GLU A 204 -5.64 -14.18 11.68
CA GLU A 204 -6.03 -12.87 12.24
C GLU A 204 -5.64 -11.74 11.29
N ARG A 205 -6.33 -10.62 11.45
CA ARG A 205 -6.05 -9.39 10.67
C ARG A 205 -4.94 -8.60 11.35
N GLY A 206 -3.95 -8.18 10.56
CA GLY A 206 -3.07 -7.07 10.90
C GLY A 206 -3.66 -5.75 10.41
N TRP A 207 -2.86 -4.70 10.46
CA TRP A 207 -3.23 -3.39 9.92
C TRP A 207 -1.99 -2.59 9.52
N VAL A 208 -2.22 -1.52 8.80
CA VAL A 208 -1.23 -0.48 8.56
C VAL A 208 -1.81 0.86 8.97
N ASP A 209 -1.03 1.64 9.69
CA ASP A 209 -1.30 3.05 9.96
C ASP A 209 -0.44 3.88 9.01
N ALA A 210 -1.08 4.70 8.16
CA ALA A 210 -0.38 5.67 7.33
C ALA A 210 -0.47 7.05 8.01
N ASP A 211 0.70 7.58 8.37
CA ASP A 211 0.84 8.90 9.00
C ASP A 211 0.58 10.00 7.95
N TRP A 212 1.11 9.80 6.75
CA TRP A 212 0.87 10.67 5.61
C TRP A 212 1.16 9.96 4.28
N PHE A 213 0.59 10.55 3.22
CA PHE A 213 0.80 10.16 1.83
C PHE A 213 1.04 11.43 1.02
N ARG A 214 2.25 11.62 0.53
CA ARG A 214 2.68 12.85 -0.13
C ARG A 214 3.02 12.61 -1.58
N ILE A 215 2.61 13.56 -2.41
CA ILE A 215 2.85 13.57 -3.85
C ILE A 215 3.63 14.82 -4.21
N ASP A 216 4.75 14.62 -4.90
CA ASP A 216 5.61 15.67 -5.47
C ASP A 216 5.63 15.51 -6.99
N LYS A 217 5.51 16.64 -7.74
CA LYS A 217 5.51 16.70 -9.22
C LYS A 217 6.72 17.42 -9.74
#